data_bac287600acc916e7defb3093feaa343
#
_entry.id   bac287600acc916e7defb3093feaa343
#
_cell.length_a   1.000
_cell.length_b   1.000
_cell.length_c   1.000
_cell.angle_alpha   90.00
_cell.angle_beta   90.00
_cell.angle_gamma   90.00
#
_symmetry.space_group_name_H-M   'P 1'
#
loop_
_entity.id
_entity.type
_entity.pdbx_description
1 polymer ?
#
loop_
_entity_poly.entity_id
_entity_poly.type
_entity_poly.pdbx_seq_one_letter_code
_entity_poly.pdbx_strand_id
1 'polypeptide(L)'
;MGADLKQLHNNLIMTSQFEPIGIIYSPYTEKFAVPRQPNLVTAAEGELHLLNRFNDPMSIKGLEQFSHIWLLFHFHHIDTSKQKLTVRPPRLGGNKSLGVFATRSPFRPNNIGLSVVELLDIIVENKQVILKLGGLDLVNGTPIIDIKPYLPYCDSHPEAIAGYAQQLPTQKLKVTFSSKADIFLQSQTQNYPQLSELIEQVISQDPRPAYKQKSLHEQNYAITLYHFNITWKVLRHEAIVENIHIIS
;
A
#
# COMPACT_ATOMS: atom_id res chain seq x y z
N MET A 1 -40.97 -15.34 -13.86
CA MET A 1 -39.86 -14.48 -13.38
C MET A 1 -38.58 -15.23 -12.96
N GLY A 2 -38.59 -16.54 -12.61
CA GLY A 2 -37.38 -17.25 -12.15
C GLY A 2 -36.46 -17.84 -13.23
N ALA A 3 -36.95 -18.05 -14.45
CA ALA A 3 -36.16 -18.66 -15.53
C ALA A 3 -35.23 -17.67 -16.23
N ASP A 4 -35.60 -16.41 -16.26
CA ASP A 4 -34.87 -15.33 -16.95
C ASP A 4 -33.56 -14.93 -16.22
N LEU A 5 -33.56 -14.97 -14.87
CA LEU A 5 -32.39 -14.65 -14.06
C LEU A 5 -31.27 -15.70 -14.15
N LYS A 6 -31.60 -17.00 -14.35
CA LYS A 6 -30.59 -18.06 -14.53
C LYS A 6 -29.94 -17.99 -15.90
N GLN A 7 -30.67 -17.59 -16.92
CA GLN A 7 -30.16 -17.43 -18.29
C GLN A 7 -29.27 -16.16 -18.40
N LEU A 8 -29.62 -15.08 -17.71
CA LEU A 8 -28.77 -13.90 -17.52
C LEU A 8 -27.47 -14.22 -16.78
N HIS A 9 -27.50 -15.08 -15.74
CA HIS A 9 -26.30 -15.48 -15.00
C HIS A 9 -25.28 -16.25 -15.85
N ASN A 10 -25.73 -17.12 -16.74
CA ASN A 10 -24.83 -17.90 -17.58
C ASN A 10 -24.15 -17.08 -18.69
N ASN A 11 -24.69 -15.90 -19.03
CA ASN A 11 -24.11 -15.00 -20.04
C ASN A 11 -23.21 -13.90 -19.45
N LEU A 12 -23.06 -13.84 -18.11
CA LEU A 12 -22.30 -12.79 -17.41
C LEU A 12 -20.87 -13.18 -17.04
N ILE A 13 -20.31 -14.27 -17.60
CA ILE A 13 -18.87 -14.50 -17.50
C ILE A 13 -18.18 -13.51 -18.44
N MET A 14 -18.01 -12.28 -17.96
CA MET A 14 -17.17 -11.30 -18.64
C MET A 14 -15.71 -11.64 -18.38
N THR A 15 -15.03 -12.21 -19.35
CA THR A 15 -13.56 -12.26 -19.36
C THR A 15 -13.04 -10.91 -19.85
N SER A 16 -12.96 -9.93 -18.98
CA SER A 16 -12.31 -8.65 -19.29
C SER A 16 -10.80 -8.81 -19.06
N GLN A 17 -10.01 -8.65 -20.12
CA GLN A 17 -8.56 -8.48 -19.97
C GLN A 17 -8.29 -6.99 -19.72
N PHE A 18 -7.64 -6.68 -18.60
CA PHE A 18 -7.17 -5.32 -18.32
C PHE A 18 -5.74 -5.17 -18.82
N GLU A 19 -5.49 -4.14 -19.62
CA GLU A 19 -4.15 -3.70 -19.99
C GLU A 19 -3.63 -2.76 -18.89
N PRO A 20 -2.50 -3.04 -18.24
CA PRO A 20 -1.93 -2.10 -17.28
C PRO A 20 -1.54 -0.77 -17.95
N ILE A 21 -2.00 0.34 -17.38
CA ILE A 21 -1.65 1.68 -17.84
C ILE A 21 -0.31 2.16 -17.32
N GLY A 22 0.21 1.54 -16.26
CA GLY A 22 1.46 1.91 -15.63
C GLY A 22 1.89 0.93 -14.54
N ILE A 23 3.09 1.13 -14.03
CA ILE A 23 3.71 0.34 -12.95
C ILE A 23 4.12 1.27 -11.82
N ILE A 24 3.84 0.86 -10.58
CA ILE A 24 4.27 1.56 -9.38
C ILE A 24 5.73 1.21 -9.04
N TYR A 25 6.51 2.24 -8.76
CA TYR A 25 7.79 2.17 -8.05
C TYR A 25 7.60 2.73 -6.66
N SER A 26 7.74 1.90 -5.65
CA SER A 26 7.51 2.26 -4.23
C SER A 26 8.64 1.77 -3.34
N PRO A 27 8.75 2.27 -2.10
CA PRO A 27 9.74 1.78 -1.14
C PRO A 27 9.49 0.33 -0.72
N TYR A 28 8.30 -0.22 -0.95
CA TYR A 28 7.87 -1.52 -0.42
C TYR A 28 8.23 -2.64 -1.39
N THR A 29 9.35 -3.32 -1.19
CA THR A 29 9.77 -4.46 -2.00
C THR A 29 9.09 -5.76 -1.61
N GLU A 30 8.51 -5.82 -0.41
CA GLU A 30 7.82 -6.98 0.13
C GLU A 30 6.53 -6.62 0.87
N LYS A 31 5.59 -7.57 0.98
CA LYS A 31 4.26 -7.37 1.59
C LYS A 31 4.29 -7.02 3.07
N PHE A 32 5.37 -7.40 3.77
CA PHE A 32 5.47 -7.26 5.23
C PHE A 32 5.53 -5.79 5.67
N ALA A 33 6.22 -4.95 4.90
CA ALA A 33 6.41 -3.53 5.20
C ALA A 33 5.25 -2.63 4.69
N VAL A 34 4.36 -3.15 3.84
CA VAL A 34 3.29 -2.35 3.23
C VAL A 34 2.26 -1.91 4.26
N PRO A 35 1.92 -0.62 4.35
CA PRO A 35 0.81 -0.14 5.17
C PRO A 35 -0.50 -0.79 4.76
N ARG A 36 -1.40 -0.97 5.70
CA ARG A 36 -2.69 -1.65 5.42
C ARG A 36 -3.71 -0.78 4.71
N GLN A 37 -3.49 0.51 4.66
CA GLN A 37 -4.31 1.51 3.98
C GLN A 37 -3.40 2.66 3.54
N PRO A 38 -3.79 3.41 2.49
CA PRO A 38 -3.05 4.60 2.08
C PRO A 38 -3.02 5.64 3.21
N ASN A 39 -2.05 6.51 3.16
CA ASN A 39 -1.84 7.64 4.09
C ASN A 39 -1.59 7.26 5.57
N LEU A 40 -1.37 5.97 5.88
CA LEU A 40 -0.89 5.56 7.22
C LEU A 40 0.61 5.77 7.40
N VAL A 41 1.35 5.84 6.30
CA VAL A 41 2.78 6.14 6.21
C VAL A 41 2.93 7.28 5.22
N THR A 42 2.90 8.51 5.70
CA THR A 42 2.91 9.72 4.86
C THR A 42 4.28 9.96 4.20
N ALA A 43 5.36 9.49 4.83
CA ALA A 43 6.71 9.52 4.26
C ALA A 43 6.93 8.52 3.12
N ALA A 44 5.93 7.70 2.78
CA ALA A 44 6.03 6.76 1.66
C ALA A 44 5.74 7.46 0.34
N GLU A 45 6.78 7.96 -0.29
CA GLU A 45 6.71 8.47 -1.65
C GLU A 45 7.08 7.39 -2.67
N GLY A 46 6.56 7.52 -3.87
CA GLY A 46 6.87 6.65 -4.99
C GLY A 46 6.42 7.23 -6.32
N GLU A 47 6.51 6.41 -7.36
CA GLU A 47 6.30 6.85 -8.73
C GLU A 47 5.36 5.90 -9.46
N LEU A 48 4.49 6.44 -10.28
CA LEU A 48 3.77 5.69 -11.29
C LEU A 48 4.36 6.03 -12.66
N HIS A 49 5.01 5.06 -13.29
CA HIS A 49 5.51 5.17 -14.65
C HIS A 49 4.44 4.67 -15.63
N LEU A 50 3.97 5.55 -16.51
CA LEU A 50 3.00 5.15 -17.52
C LEU A 50 3.63 4.28 -18.61
N LEU A 51 2.85 3.40 -19.21
CA LEU A 51 3.29 2.38 -20.15
C LEU A 51 2.65 2.53 -21.53
N ASN A 52 3.36 2.04 -22.54
CA ASN A 52 2.86 1.86 -23.90
C ASN A 52 2.16 3.11 -24.47
N ARG A 53 0.96 2.96 -25.02
CA ARG A 53 0.13 4.04 -25.57
C ARG A 53 -0.37 5.04 -24.52
N PHE A 54 -0.35 4.66 -23.25
CA PHE A 54 -0.75 5.54 -22.13
C PHE A 54 0.39 6.45 -21.67
N ASN A 55 1.62 6.14 -22.06
CA ASN A 55 2.81 6.98 -21.81
C ASN A 55 2.84 8.16 -22.80
N ASP A 56 1.80 8.99 -22.75
CA ASP A 56 1.61 10.16 -23.60
C ASP A 56 1.17 11.34 -22.72
N PRO A 57 1.80 12.51 -22.80
CA PRO A 57 1.38 13.70 -22.05
C PRO A 57 -0.08 14.09 -22.24
N MET A 58 -0.69 13.71 -23.37
CA MET A 58 -2.11 13.96 -23.60
C MET A 58 -3.02 13.14 -22.68
N SER A 59 -2.57 11.97 -22.20
CA SER A 59 -3.34 11.10 -21.30
C SER A 59 -3.51 11.71 -19.90
N ILE A 60 -2.61 12.60 -19.50
CA ILE A 60 -2.57 13.24 -18.18
C ILE A 60 -2.90 14.74 -18.22
N LYS A 61 -3.30 15.26 -19.37
CA LYS A 61 -3.61 16.69 -19.55
C LYS A 61 -4.73 17.12 -18.61
N GLY A 62 -4.46 18.10 -17.76
CA GLY A 62 -5.39 18.62 -16.74
C GLY A 62 -5.32 17.88 -15.40
N LEU A 63 -4.54 16.80 -15.28
CA LEU A 63 -4.39 16.06 -14.04
C LEU A 63 -3.66 16.86 -12.95
N GLU A 64 -2.82 17.81 -13.34
CA GLU A 64 -2.10 18.76 -12.47
C GLU A 64 -3.01 19.66 -11.65
N GLN A 65 -4.31 19.72 -11.96
CA GLN A 65 -5.31 20.48 -11.20
C GLN A 65 -5.81 19.72 -9.96
N PHE A 66 -5.44 18.46 -9.80
CA PHE A 66 -5.92 17.60 -8.72
C PHE A 66 -4.80 17.24 -7.76
N SER A 67 -5.05 17.38 -6.46
CA SER A 67 -4.09 17.03 -5.40
C SER A 67 -4.11 15.54 -5.05
N HIS A 68 -5.20 14.83 -5.36
CA HIS A 68 -5.37 13.41 -5.04
C HIS A 68 -6.00 12.66 -6.21
N ILE A 69 -5.61 11.40 -6.33
CA ILE A 69 -6.14 10.50 -7.36
C ILE A 69 -6.49 9.13 -6.77
N TRP A 70 -7.50 8.50 -7.34
CA TRP A 70 -7.77 7.09 -7.18
C TRP A 70 -6.84 6.28 -8.08
N LEU A 71 -6.20 5.26 -7.49
CA LEU A 71 -5.50 4.21 -8.22
C LEU A 71 -6.34 2.93 -8.17
N LEU A 72 -6.71 2.40 -9.31
CA LEU A 72 -7.23 1.05 -9.45
C LEU A 72 -6.07 0.14 -9.86
N PHE A 73 -5.84 -0.94 -9.11
CA PHE A 73 -4.68 -1.78 -9.33
C PHE A 73 -4.99 -3.27 -9.14
N HIS A 74 -4.10 -4.10 -9.64
CA HIS A 74 -4.18 -5.54 -9.48
C HIS A 74 -3.25 -6.04 -8.39
N PHE A 75 -3.76 -6.84 -7.45
CA PHE A 75 -2.95 -7.52 -6.43
C PHE A 75 -2.13 -8.66 -7.07
N HIS A 76 -1.10 -8.31 -7.82
CA HIS A 76 -0.33 -9.21 -8.69
C HIS A 76 0.44 -10.32 -7.95
N HIS A 77 0.71 -10.14 -6.65
CA HIS A 77 1.34 -11.16 -5.80
C HIS A 77 0.34 -12.14 -5.15
N ILE A 78 -0.94 -12.10 -5.51
CA ILE A 78 -1.96 -13.01 -4.98
C ILE A 78 -2.26 -14.08 -6.02
N ASP A 79 -2.06 -15.33 -5.63
CA ASP A 79 -2.47 -16.48 -6.40
C ASP A 79 -4.00 -16.52 -6.49
N THR A 80 -4.54 -16.48 -7.70
CA THR A 80 -5.99 -16.46 -7.95
C THR A 80 -6.69 -17.71 -7.44
N SER A 81 -5.97 -18.84 -7.32
CA SER A 81 -6.51 -20.08 -6.72
C SER A 81 -6.79 -19.95 -5.22
N LYS A 82 -6.26 -18.90 -4.56
CA LYS A 82 -6.41 -18.64 -3.12
C LYS A 82 -7.52 -17.66 -2.77
N GLN A 83 -8.45 -17.43 -3.70
CA GLN A 83 -9.65 -16.64 -3.42
C GLN A 83 -10.46 -17.25 -2.28
N LYS A 84 -11.02 -16.40 -1.42
CA LYS A 84 -11.76 -16.83 -0.23
C LYS A 84 -13.09 -16.11 -0.12
N LEU A 85 -14.12 -16.83 0.26
CA LEU A 85 -15.41 -16.21 0.61
C LEU A 85 -15.36 -15.49 1.96
N THR A 86 -14.50 -15.97 2.86
CA THR A 86 -14.30 -15.35 4.18
C THR A 86 -12.82 -15.19 4.49
N VAL A 87 -12.49 -14.13 5.23
CA VAL A 87 -11.13 -13.81 5.66
C VAL A 87 -11.11 -13.41 7.14
N ARG A 88 -9.94 -13.42 7.74
CA ARG A 88 -9.73 -13.02 9.15
C ARG A 88 -8.93 -11.72 9.20
N PRO A 89 -9.58 -10.56 9.33
CA PRO A 89 -8.88 -9.28 9.38
C PRO A 89 -7.92 -9.22 10.58
N PRO A 90 -6.66 -8.85 10.39
CA PRO A 90 -5.70 -8.70 11.50
C PRO A 90 -6.15 -7.68 12.56
N ARG A 91 -6.89 -6.64 12.14
CA ARG A 91 -7.46 -5.62 13.02
C ARG A 91 -8.42 -6.20 14.08
N LEU A 92 -9.05 -7.35 13.77
CA LEU A 92 -9.91 -8.09 14.71
C LEU A 92 -9.14 -9.20 15.46
N GLY A 93 -7.81 -9.08 15.58
CA GLY A 93 -6.96 -10.06 16.26
C GLY A 93 -6.75 -11.37 15.48
N GLY A 94 -7.21 -11.45 14.22
CA GLY A 94 -7.05 -12.62 13.35
C GLY A 94 -7.95 -13.81 13.71
N ASN A 95 -8.81 -13.71 14.72
CA ASN A 95 -9.68 -14.82 15.16
C ASN A 95 -11.11 -14.71 14.60
N LYS A 96 -11.62 -13.51 14.36
CA LYS A 96 -12.95 -13.29 13.81
C LYS A 96 -12.95 -13.38 12.29
N SER A 97 -13.82 -14.23 11.74
CA SER A 97 -14.01 -14.36 10.29
C SER A 97 -15.09 -13.39 9.81
N LEU A 98 -14.84 -12.75 8.67
CA LEU A 98 -15.80 -11.88 7.96
C LEU A 98 -15.89 -12.28 6.50
N GLY A 99 -17.03 -12.00 5.85
CA GLY A 99 -17.17 -12.09 4.40
C GLY A 99 -16.13 -11.20 3.70
N VAL A 100 -15.54 -11.67 2.60
CA VAL A 100 -14.48 -10.96 1.89
C VAL A 100 -14.92 -9.56 1.45
N PHE A 101 -16.17 -9.38 1.07
CA PHE A 101 -16.72 -8.09 0.64
C PHE A 101 -16.94 -7.09 1.80
N ALA A 102 -16.97 -7.58 3.05
CA ALA A 102 -16.95 -6.73 4.25
C ALA A 102 -15.53 -6.32 4.65
N THR A 103 -14.54 -6.55 3.79
CA THR A 103 -13.11 -6.26 4.05
C THR A 103 -12.42 -5.68 2.83
N ARG A 104 -11.20 -5.17 3.00
CA ARG A 104 -10.29 -4.76 1.92
C ARG A 104 -9.18 -5.79 1.68
N SER A 105 -9.47 -7.08 1.95
CA SER A 105 -8.52 -8.17 1.74
C SER A 105 -8.17 -8.35 0.27
N PRO A 106 -6.90 -8.64 -0.08
CA PRO A 106 -6.48 -8.94 -1.45
C PRO A 106 -6.96 -10.33 -1.95
N PHE A 107 -7.39 -11.24 -1.04
CA PHE A 107 -7.92 -12.57 -1.38
C PHE A 107 -9.37 -12.54 -1.87
N ARG A 108 -9.69 -11.59 -2.74
CA ARG A 108 -11.02 -11.30 -3.24
C ARG A 108 -11.18 -11.70 -4.71
N PRO A 109 -12.43 -11.88 -5.22
CA PRO A 109 -12.66 -12.04 -6.64
C PRO A 109 -12.06 -10.89 -7.44
N ASN A 110 -11.50 -11.21 -8.61
CA ASN A 110 -10.85 -10.30 -9.54
C ASN A 110 -9.56 -9.62 -9.02
N ASN A 111 -9.19 -9.76 -7.76
CA ASN A 111 -7.95 -9.24 -7.14
C ASN A 111 -7.70 -7.75 -7.41
N ILE A 112 -8.78 -6.94 -7.49
CA ILE A 112 -8.69 -5.50 -7.72
C ILE A 112 -8.57 -4.77 -6.39
N GLY A 113 -7.60 -3.86 -6.31
CA GLY A 113 -7.41 -2.91 -5.23
C GLY A 113 -7.80 -1.49 -5.63
N LEU A 114 -8.04 -0.65 -4.64
CA LEU A 114 -8.41 0.76 -4.80
C LEU A 114 -7.80 1.56 -3.66
N SER A 115 -7.00 2.58 -4.00
CA SER A 115 -6.37 3.48 -3.02
C SER A 115 -6.44 4.92 -3.49
N VAL A 116 -6.69 5.84 -2.56
CA VAL A 116 -6.52 7.29 -2.79
C VAL A 116 -5.13 7.68 -2.35
N VAL A 117 -4.38 8.30 -3.25
CA VAL A 117 -3.02 8.76 -3.00
C VAL A 117 -2.88 10.23 -3.33
N GLU A 118 -1.91 10.89 -2.73
CA GLU A 118 -1.56 12.27 -3.08
C GLU A 118 -0.81 12.29 -4.41
N LEU A 119 -1.16 13.24 -5.28
CA LEU A 119 -0.41 13.55 -6.50
C LEU A 119 0.53 14.72 -6.17
N LEU A 120 1.82 14.40 -5.98
CA LEU A 120 2.84 15.36 -5.58
C LEU A 120 3.37 16.16 -6.76
N ASP A 121 3.60 15.50 -7.90
CA ASP A 121 4.15 16.11 -9.10
C ASP A 121 3.90 15.26 -10.35
N ILE A 122 4.04 15.86 -11.52
CA ILE A 122 3.97 15.21 -12.82
C ILE A 122 5.22 15.57 -13.62
N ILE A 123 6.02 14.55 -13.94
CA ILE A 123 7.28 14.70 -14.67
C ILE A 123 7.13 14.10 -16.07
N VAL A 124 7.58 14.84 -17.07
CA VAL A 124 7.67 14.36 -18.45
C VAL A 124 9.12 14.51 -18.91
N GLU A 125 9.88 13.45 -18.79
CA GLU A 125 11.30 13.44 -19.12
C GLU A 125 11.68 12.23 -19.99
N ASN A 126 12.56 12.41 -20.95
CA ASN A 126 13.06 11.33 -21.81
C ASN A 126 11.93 10.50 -22.47
N LYS A 127 10.83 11.15 -22.84
CA LYS A 127 9.59 10.51 -23.35
C LYS A 127 8.91 9.59 -22.35
N GLN A 128 9.16 9.74 -21.07
CA GLN A 128 8.49 9.03 -19.99
C GLN A 128 7.62 9.98 -19.19
N VAL A 129 6.35 9.61 -19.00
CA VAL A 129 5.42 10.28 -18.09
C VAL A 129 5.47 9.57 -16.75
N ILE A 130 5.79 10.33 -15.70
CA ILE A 130 5.93 9.85 -14.32
C ILE A 130 5.03 10.69 -13.42
N LEU A 131 4.19 10.05 -12.64
CA LEU A 131 3.44 10.70 -11.58
C LEU A 131 4.13 10.42 -10.23
N LYS A 132 4.55 11.48 -9.53
CA LYS A 132 5.07 11.41 -8.16
C LYS A 132 3.90 11.31 -7.19
N LEU A 133 3.93 10.33 -6.31
CA LEU A 133 2.81 9.98 -5.45
C LEU A 133 3.24 9.91 -3.98
N GLY A 134 2.38 10.40 -3.09
CA GLY A 134 2.56 10.33 -1.64
C GLY A 134 1.55 9.39 -0.96
N GLY A 135 1.89 8.92 0.24
CA GLY A 135 1.01 8.10 1.06
C GLY A 135 0.68 6.71 0.50
N LEU A 136 1.58 6.13 -0.28
CA LEU A 136 1.39 4.86 -0.96
C LEU A 136 1.23 3.67 0.01
N ASP A 137 0.35 2.73 -0.37
CA ASP A 137 0.16 1.42 0.26
C ASP A 137 0.27 0.26 -0.74
N LEU A 138 1.10 0.43 -1.77
CA LEU A 138 1.29 -0.52 -2.86
C LEU A 138 2.71 -1.09 -2.88
N VAL A 139 2.81 -2.40 -3.11
CA VAL A 139 4.10 -3.08 -3.33
C VAL A 139 4.74 -2.57 -4.61
N ASN A 140 6.07 -2.47 -4.63
CA ASN A 140 6.84 -2.16 -5.83
C ASN A 140 6.49 -3.12 -6.98
N GLY A 141 6.38 -2.60 -8.20
CA GLY A 141 5.98 -3.39 -9.37
C GLY A 141 4.46 -3.60 -9.50
N THR A 142 3.62 -2.98 -8.65
CA THR A 142 2.16 -3.12 -8.76
C THR A 142 1.64 -2.53 -10.08
N PRO A 143 0.93 -3.32 -10.91
CA PRO A 143 0.33 -2.83 -12.14
C PRO A 143 -0.93 -2.01 -11.84
N ILE A 144 -0.99 -0.82 -12.40
CA ILE A 144 -2.14 0.08 -12.33
C ILE A 144 -3.04 -0.16 -13.54
N ILE A 145 -4.33 -0.30 -13.27
CA ILE A 145 -5.37 -0.57 -14.27
C ILE A 145 -6.00 0.74 -14.75
N ASP A 146 -6.24 1.68 -13.83
CA ASP A 146 -6.90 2.94 -14.13
C ASP A 146 -6.54 4.01 -13.09
N ILE A 147 -6.68 5.28 -13.47
CA ILE A 147 -6.54 6.47 -12.63
C ILE A 147 -7.81 7.30 -12.76
N LYS A 148 -8.31 7.81 -11.63
CA LYS A 148 -9.39 8.80 -11.61
C LYS A 148 -9.06 9.94 -10.67
N PRO A 149 -9.42 11.17 -10.99
CA PRO A 149 -9.32 12.27 -10.02
C PRO A 149 -10.18 11.99 -8.78
N TYR A 150 -9.68 12.36 -7.61
CA TYR A 150 -10.47 12.37 -6.38
C TYR A 150 -11.32 13.64 -6.32
N LEU A 151 -12.62 13.50 -6.14
CA LEU A 151 -13.59 14.60 -6.11
C LEU A 151 -14.24 14.67 -4.71
N PRO A 152 -13.80 15.60 -3.84
CA PRO A 152 -14.26 15.63 -2.44
C PRO A 152 -15.78 15.66 -2.26
N TYR A 153 -16.51 16.32 -3.16
CA TYR A 153 -17.95 16.47 -3.04
C TYR A 153 -18.76 15.17 -3.24
N CYS A 154 -18.18 14.15 -3.91
CA CYS A 154 -18.84 12.87 -4.13
C CYS A 154 -18.08 11.68 -3.52
N ASP A 155 -16.78 11.81 -3.30
CA ASP A 155 -15.93 10.71 -2.79
C ASP A 155 -15.78 10.74 -1.25
N SER A 156 -16.00 11.91 -0.62
CA SER A 156 -15.87 12.06 0.82
C SER A 156 -17.24 11.95 1.52
N HIS A 157 -17.35 10.99 2.42
CA HIS A 157 -18.53 10.79 3.26
C HIS A 157 -18.13 10.75 4.75
N PRO A 158 -17.91 11.90 5.40
CA PRO A 158 -17.41 11.95 6.80
C PRO A 158 -18.32 11.22 7.79
N GLU A 159 -19.63 11.18 7.53
CA GLU A 159 -20.63 10.52 8.38
C GLU A 159 -20.77 9.01 8.10
N ALA A 160 -19.96 8.45 7.20
CA ALA A 160 -20.07 7.03 6.87
C ALA A 160 -19.71 6.12 8.05
N ILE A 161 -20.54 5.09 8.26
CA ILE A 161 -20.27 4.07 9.28
C ILE A 161 -19.33 3.02 8.71
N ALA A 162 -18.13 2.91 9.27
CA ALA A 162 -17.07 2.01 8.80
C ALA A 162 -16.95 0.70 9.62
N GLY A 163 -17.96 0.37 10.43
CA GLY A 163 -18.01 -0.86 11.21
C GLY A 163 -16.76 -1.06 12.09
N TYR A 164 -16.07 -2.19 11.95
CA TYR A 164 -14.86 -2.48 12.72
C TYR A 164 -13.66 -1.56 12.38
N ALA A 165 -13.77 -0.77 11.35
CA ALA A 165 -12.71 0.12 10.86
C ALA A 165 -12.99 1.61 11.12
N GLN A 166 -13.94 1.94 12.01
CA GLN A 166 -14.37 3.31 12.30
C GLN A 166 -13.23 4.22 12.80
N GLN A 167 -12.33 3.69 13.59
CA GLN A 167 -11.23 4.47 14.15
C GLN A 167 -9.94 4.25 13.36
N LEU A 168 -9.10 5.26 13.27
CA LEU A 168 -7.74 5.11 12.77
C LEU A 168 -6.98 4.06 13.59
N PRO A 169 -6.11 3.24 12.97
CA PRO A 169 -5.17 2.43 13.73
C PRO A 169 -4.26 3.33 14.57
N THR A 170 -4.18 3.07 15.86
CA THR A 170 -3.18 3.73 16.71
C THR A 170 -1.80 3.20 16.40
N GLN A 171 -0.79 4.07 16.42
CA GLN A 171 0.60 3.63 16.43
C GLN A 171 0.82 2.73 17.64
N LYS A 172 1.46 1.58 17.43
CA LYS A 172 1.60 0.55 18.47
C LYS A 172 2.97 0.53 19.12
N LEU A 173 4.00 0.94 18.38
CA LEU A 173 5.38 0.91 18.81
C LEU A 173 5.98 2.31 18.83
N LYS A 174 6.70 2.62 19.90
CA LYS A 174 7.62 3.74 19.95
C LYS A 174 8.92 3.31 19.31
N VAL A 175 9.35 3.99 18.25
CA VAL A 175 10.55 3.66 17.48
C VAL A 175 11.70 4.57 17.88
N THR A 176 12.87 3.98 18.04
CA THR A 176 14.14 4.67 18.26
C THR A 176 15.22 4.05 17.38
N PHE A 177 16.30 4.78 17.17
CA PHE A 177 17.42 4.34 16.35
C PHE A 177 18.67 4.16 17.22
N SER A 178 19.48 3.15 16.93
CA SER A 178 20.81 3.04 17.51
C SER A 178 21.77 4.06 16.91
N SER A 179 22.85 4.39 17.59
CA SER A 179 23.87 5.29 17.02
C SER A 179 24.42 4.81 15.67
N LYS A 180 24.47 3.49 15.44
CA LYS A 180 24.90 2.92 14.17
C LYS A 180 23.88 3.19 13.05
N ALA A 181 22.59 3.04 13.35
CA ALA A 181 21.52 3.34 12.41
C ALA A 181 21.47 4.85 12.10
N ASP A 182 21.64 5.72 13.11
CA ASP A 182 21.66 7.16 12.93
C ASP A 182 22.81 7.63 12.01
N ILE A 183 24.01 7.09 12.21
CA ILE A 183 25.16 7.40 11.34
C ILE A 183 24.86 7.01 9.89
N PHE A 184 24.27 5.82 9.68
CA PHE A 184 23.89 5.39 8.33
C PHE A 184 22.85 6.33 7.72
N LEU A 185 21.78 6.66 8.45
CA LEU A 185 20.73 7.57 7.98
C LEU A 185 21.29 8.94 7.58
N GLN A 186 22.18 9.51 8.38
CA GLN A 186 22.86 10.76 8.06
C GLN A 186 23.62 10.66 6.73
N SER A 187 24.27 9.54 6.45
CA SER A 187 24.99 9.31 5.19
C SER A 187 24.06 9.23 3.97
N GLN A 188 22.80 8.87 4.17
CA GLN A 188 21.81 8.71 3.09
C GLN A 188 20.88 9.92 2.90
N THR A 189 20.95 10.94 3.77
CA THR A 189 20.01 12.08 3.79
C THR A 189 19.92 12.81 2.44
N GLN A 190 21.00 12.89 1.68
CA GLN A 190 21.00 13.57 0.38
C GLN A 190 20.13 12.83 -0.67
N ASN A 191 20.19 11.49 -0.70
CA ASN A 191 19.49 10.67 -1.69
C ASN A 191 18.10 10.23 -1.21
N TYR A 192 17.93 10.08 0.10
CA TYR A 192 16.71 9.59 0.75
C TYR A 192 16.37 10.45 1.96
N PRO A 193 15.96 11.71 1.78
CA PRO A 193 15.77 12.65 2.89
C PRO A 193 14.70 12.20 3.89
N GLN A 194 13.71 11.43 3.45
CA GLN A 194 12.62 10.94 4.30
C GLN A 194 12.84 9.51 4.83
N LEU A 195 14.02 8.90 4.61
CA LEU A 195 14.25 7.48 4.97
C LEU A 195 14.05 7.21 6.47
N SER A 196 14.52 8.09 7.33
CA SER A 196 14.35 7.96 8.78
C SER A 196 12.87 7.97 9.16
N GLU A 197 12.12 8.92 8.66
CA GLU A 197 10.69 9.07 8.91
C GLU A 197 9.89 7.88 8.33
N LEU A 198 10.24 7.44 7.13
CA LEU A 198 9.64 6.26 6.50
C LEU A 198 9.81 5.01 7.37
N ILE A 199 11.04 4.75 7.85
CA ILE A 199 11.33 3.60 8.72
C ILE A 199 10.54 3.69 10.02
N GLU A 200 10.54 4.86 10.66
CA GLU A 200 9.82 5.11 11.90
C GLU A 200 8.32 4.85 11.72
N GLN A 201 7.70 5.46 10.70
CA GLN A 201 6.27 5.30 10.43
C GLN A 201 5.89 3.86 10.11
N VAL A 202 6.68 3.14 9.31
CA VAL A 202 6.43 1.72 8.98
C VAL A 202 6.51 0.84 10.22
N ILE A 203 7.56 0.96 11.02
CA ILE A 203 7.75 0.12 12.21
C ILE A 203 6.71 0.46 13.29
N SER A 204 6.34 1.74 13.44
CA SER A 204 5.34 2.18 14.43
C SER A 204 3.95 1.56 14.20
N GLN A 205 3.61 1.19 12.94
CA GLN A 205 2.37 0.46 12.62
C GLN A 205 2.37 -0.99 13.14
N ASP A 206 3.47 -1.47 13.68
CA ASP A 206 3.68 -2.84 14.14
C ASP A 206 3.38 -3.88 13.04
N PRO A 207 4.27 -4.02 12.06
CA PRO A 207 4.08 -4.93 10.93
C PRO A 207 4.08 -6.41 11.32
N ARG A 208 4.42 -6.73 12.58
CA ARG A 208 4.49 -8.11 13.07
C ARG A 208 3.16 -8.86 12.90
N PRO A 209 3.20 -10.18 12.70
CA PRO A 209 2.00 -11.01 12.75
C PRO A 209 1.24 -10.83 14.07
N ALA A 210 -0.09 -10.78 14.04
CA ALA A 210 -0.93 -10.45 15.21
C ALA A 210 -0.65 -11.36 16.44
N TYR A 211 -0.31 -12.63 16.21
CA TYR A 211 0.03 -13.56 17.30
C TYR A 211 1.38 -13.26 17.97
N LYS A 212 2.28 -12.54 17.31
CA LYS A 212 3.57 -12.10 17.84
C LYS A 212 3.49 -10.79 18.62
N GLN A 213 2.47 -9.96 18.35
CA GLN A 213 2.33 -8.64 18.96
C GLN A 213 2.09 -8.67 20.47
N LYS A 214 1.60 -9.79 21.00
CA LYS A 214 1.37 -9.99 22.43
C LYS A 214 2.56 -10.56 23.20
N SER A 215 3.68 -10.84 22.54
CA SER A 215 4.86 -11.39 23.20
C SER A 215 5.49 -10.36 24.14
N LEU A 216 5.87 -10.80 25.34
CA LEU A 216 6.62 -10.03 26.32
C LEU A 216 8.14 -10.19 26.19
N HIS A 217 8.58 -11.13 25.34
CA HIS A 217 10.00 -11.38 25.08
C HIS A 217 10.52 -10.51 23.95
N GLU A 218 11.81 -10.17 24.00
CA GLU A 218 12.50 -9.51 22.90
C GLU A 218 12.39 -10.33 21.61
N GLN A 219 12.15 -9.67 20.49
CA GLN A 219 12.00 -10.28 19.18
C GLN A 219 12.76 -9.46 18.15
N ASN A 220 13.50 -10.14 17.30
CA ASN A 220 14.27 -9.54 16.22
C ASN A 220 13.55 -9.73 14.89
N TYR A 221 13.55 -8.68 14.07
CA TYR A 221 12.93 -8.62 12.76
C TYR A 221 13.82 -7.91 11.75
N ALA A 222 13.53 -8.13 10.50
CA ALA A 222 14.08 -7.36 9.40
C ALA A 222 12.96 -6.97 8.43
N ILE A 223 13.09 -5.81 7.81
CA ILE A 223 12.25 -5.36 6.69
C ILE A 223 13.14 -4.78 5.61
N THR A 224 12.66 -4.86 4.38
CA THR A 224 13.33 -4.21 3.24
C THR A 224 12.50 -3.04 2.75
N LEU A 225 13.11 -1.84 2.71
CA LEU A 225 12.56 -0.64 2.10
C LEU A 225 13.54 -0.13 1.06
N TYR A 226 13.09 0.09 -0.17
CA TYR A 226 13.97 0.32 -1.33
C TYR A 226 14.98 -0.82 -1.47
N HIS A 227 16.27 -0.51 -1.38
CA HIS A 227 17.37 -1.47 -1.35
C HIS A 227 18.07 -1.52 0.02
N PHE A 228 17.40 -1.05 1.07
CA PHE A 228 17.90 -1.08 2.43
C PHE A 228 17.29 -2.23 3.22
N ASN A 229 18.13 -3.05 3.83
CA ASN A 229 17.70 -4.01 4.85
C ASN A 229 17.80 -3.34 6.21
N ILE A 230 16.70 -3.26 6.91
CA ILE A 230 16.55 -2.62 8.22
C ILE A 230 16.29 -3.71 9.26
N THR A 231 17.26 -3.92 10.17
CA THR A 231 17.09 -4.84 11.29
C THR A 231 16.67 -4.08 12.53
N TRP A 232 15.69 -4.61 13.21
CA TRP A 232 15.13 -4.00 14.40
C TRP A 232 14.70 -5.04 15.43
N LYS A 233 14.73 -4.66 16.69
CA LYS A 233 14.23 -5.46 17.79
C LYS A 233 13.06 -4.77 18.47
N VAL A 234 12.20 -5.57 19.05
CA VAL A 234 11.06 -5.06 19.80
C VAL A 234 10.94 -5.75 21.13
N LEU A 235 10.74 -4.95 22.17
CA LEU A 235 10.41 -5.39 23.52
C LEU A 235 9.19 -4.61 23.99
N ARG A 236 8.09 -5.31 24.28
CA ARG A 236 6.80 -4.71 24.66
C ARG A 236 6.28 -3.74 23.59
N HIS A 237 6.34 -2.43 23.84
CA HIS A 237 5.88 -1.36 22.94
C HIS A 237 7.01 -0.47 22.40
N GLU A 238 8.24 -0.88 22.61
CA GLU A 238 9.42 -0.17 22.12
C GLU A 238 10.12 -0.98 21.04
N ALA A 239 10.45 -0.32 19.94
CA ALA A 239 11.21 -0.87 18.83
C ALA A 239 12.51 -0.08 18.68
N ILE A 240 13.62 -0.78 18.53
CA ILE A 240 14.93 -0.16 18.31
C ILE A 240 15.46 -0.64 16.96
N VAL A 241 15.66 0.28 16.03
CA VAL A 241 16.35 0.01 14.77
C VAL A 241 17.85 -0.14 15.06
N GLU A 242 18.37 -1.34 14.91
CA GLU A 242 19.75 -1.64 15.31
C GLU A 242 20.75 -1.40 14.20
N ASN A 243 20.37 -1.73 12.98
CA ASN A 243 21.25 -1.61 11.82
C ASN A 243 20.48 -1.40 10.53
N ILE A 244 21.08 -0.66 9.61
CA ILE A 244 20.62 -0.46 8.25
C ILE A 244 21.80 -0.71 7.32
N HIS A 245 21.61 -1.47 6.25
CA HIS A 245 22.63 -1.69 5.23
C HIS A 245 22.02 -1.85 3.84
N ILE A 246 22.79 -1.56 2.83
CA ILE A 246 22.42 -1.73 1.41
C ILE A 246 22.43 -3.21 1.06
N ILE A 247 21.40 -3.66 0.36
CA ILE A 247 21.32 -5.00 -0.22
C ILE A 247 21.81 -4.89 -1.67
N SER A 248 22.74 -5.74 -2.03
CA SER A 248 23.25 -5.88 -3.39
C SER A 248 22.27 -6.62 -4.30
#